data_a71cf05828729c20daadb6e39b747fd4
#
_entry.id   a71cf05828729c20daadb6e39b747fd4
#
_cell.length_a   1.000
_cell.length_b   1.000
_cell.length_c   1.000
_cell.angle_alpha   90.00
_cell.angle_beta   90.00
_cell.angle_gamma   90.00
#
_symmetry.space_group_name_H-M   'P 1'
#
loop_
_entity.id
_entity.type
_entity.pdbx_description
1 polymer ?
#
loop_
_entity_poly.entity_id
_entity_poly.type
_entity_poly.pdbx_seq_one_letter_code
_entity_poly.pdbx_strand_id
1 'polypeptide(L)'
;MTILNTETQPAAADTAALVEVLRGFGPARIPDLLRRCQLGDRDLLPVLGAALRSGRIQRAGDRYFVAETPEPTPAGRATALFNPHARLDEQTIEWLRRLRELAAGRPREHVEWHQRHVTLRSALLRPLYMHYRGDAVDRDLTFIGDADLSSIAAFLIGGFRSIRVLEADRAVLEFLIQTFHDLDADDVRIREFDARQPLPDDLYDSSDVVICDPSRRLYRCFFARAEELLRPGGAFYTFVNPSHSPDTGQFLFQRDAIAAGWVLTDSVPVLNETAFRAGVLSPEDQENYPFPDNADDAISFTETLVRFVRGPGAAAEEEIRRTVHDRED
;
A
#
# COMPACT_ATOMS: atom_id res chain seq x y z
N MET A 1 9.83 -41.63 -18.76
CA MET A 1 8.85 -40.55 -18.52
C MET A 1 9.59 -39.45 -17.79
N THR A 2 10.08 -38.47 -18.55
CA THR A 2 10.95 -37.41 -18.04
C THR A 2 10.06 -36.30 -17.55
N ILE A 3 9.97 -36.15 -16.22
CA ILE A 3 9.27 -35.01 -15.61
C ILE A 3 10.12 -33.79 -15.93
N LEU A 4 9.66 -32.96 -16.86
CA LEU A 4 10.19 -31.63 -17.10
C LEU A 4 9.87 -30.79 -15.85
N ASN A 5 10.83 -30.71 -14.92
CA ASN A 5 10.87 -29.65 -13.93
C ASN A 5 11.06 -28.32 -14.68
N THR A 6 10.01 -27.67 -15.04
CA THR A 6 10.06 -26.23 -15.34
C THR A 6 10.31 -25.51 -14.00
N GLU A 7 11.56 -25.43 -13.58
CA GLU A 7 11.98 -24.46 -12.58
C GLU A 7 11.69 -23.09 -13.18
N THR A 8 10.56 -22.52 -12.82
CA THR A 8 10.26 -21.09 -13.06
C THR A 8 11.35 -20.33 -12.31
N GLN A 9 12.26 -19.69 -13.05
CA GLN A 9 13.21 -18.78 -12.42
C GLN A 9 12.41 -17.72 -11.66
N PRO A 10 12.69 -17.52 -10.34
CA PRO A 10 12.02 -16.49 -9.58
C PRO A 10 12.21 -15.13 -10.24
N ALA A 11 11.16 -14.35 -10.32
CA ALA A 11 11.21 -13.03 -10.91
C ALA A 11 12.29 -12.16 -10.23
N ALA A 12 12.97 -11.32 -11.00
CA ALA A 12 13.98 -10.41 -10.44
C ALA A 12 13.42 -9.53 -9.32
N ALA A 13 12.12 -9.19 -9.41
CA ALA A 13 11.36 -8.48 -8.39
C ALA A 13 11.29 -9.22 -7.04
N ASP A 14 11.10 -10.55 -7.05
CA ASP A 14 11.02 -11.34 -5.82
C ASP A 14 12.37 -11.36 -5.07
N THR A 15 13.46 -11.43 -5.83
CA THR A 15 14.81 -11.35 -5.26
C THR A 15 15.10 -9.96 -4.68
N ALA A 16 14.61 -8.89 -5.33
CA ALA A 16 14.76 -7.53 -4.82
C ALA A 16 13.96 -7.34 -3.52
N ALA A 17 12.72 -7.82 -3.47
CA ALA A 17 11.88 -7.77 -2.28
C ALA A 17 12.52 -8.52 -1.09
N LEU A 18 13.10 -9.71 -1.31
CA LEU A 18 13.83 -10.44 -0.28
C LEU A 18 15.05 -9.66 0.26
N VAL A 19 15.81 -9.03 -0.63
CA VAL A 19 16.96 -8.19 -0.26
C VAL A 19 16.51 -7.02 0.60
N GLU A 20 15.41 -6.35 0.24
CA GLU A 20 14.86 -5.24 1.03
C GLU A 20 14.39 -5.70 2.43
N VAL A 21 13.73 -6.85 2.52
CA VAL A 21 13.36 -7.44 3.82
C VAL A 21 14.61 -7.64 4.68
N LEU A 22 15.68 -8.23 4.14
CA LEU A 22 16.92 -8.46 4.88
C LEU A 22 17.65 -7.15 5.22
N ARG A 23 17.60 -6.14 4.36
CA ARG A 23 18.13 -4.80 4.65
C ARG A 23 17.39 -4.15 5.81
N GLY A 24 16.06 -4.22 5.81
CA GLY A 24 15.24 -3.60 6.83
C GLY A 24 15.32 -4.27 8.20
N PHE A 25 15.43 -5.59 8.23
CA PHE A 25 15.36 -6.38 9.46
C PHE A 25 16.70 -6.93 9.96
N GLY A 26 17.75 -6.81 9.16
CA GLY A 26 19.05 -7.40 9.47
C GLY A 26 19.08 -8.92 9.27
N PRO A 27 20.13 -9.60 9.81
CA PRO A 27 20.33 -11.01 9.63
C PRO A 27 19.15 -11.86 10.12
N ALA A 28 18.54 -12.66 9.22
CA ALA A 28 17.33 -13.44 9.49
C ALA A 28 17.53 -14.94 9.16
N ARG A 29 16.81 -15.80 9.86
CA ARG A 29 16.72 -17.24 9.57
C ARG A 29 15.55 -17.52 8.62
N ILE A 30 15.51 -18.68 7.99
CA ILE A 30 14.40 -19.08 7.10
C ILE A 30 13.02 -18.91 7.76
N PRO A 31 12.77 -19.35 9.02
CA PRO A 31 11.47 -19.12 9.66
C PRO A 31 11.10 -17.64 9.82
N ASP A 32 12.09 -16.79 10.03
CA ASP A 32 11.87 -15.34 10.14
C ASP A 32 11.53 -14.74 8.78
N LEU A 33 12.17 -15.22 7.70
CA LEU A 33 11.89 -14.81 6.32
C LEU A 33 10.52 -15.30 5.87
N LEU A 34 10.13 -16.54 6.16
CA LEU A 34 8.79 -17.08 5.84
C LEU A 34 7.69 -16.22 6.44
N ARG A 35 7.84 -15.80 7.72
CA ARG A 35 6.85 -14.92 8.37
C ARG A 35 6.80 -13.54 7.75
N ARG A 36 7.93 -12.98 7.33
CA ARG A 36 8.04 -11.58 6.86
C ARG A 36 7.73 -11.43 5.38
N CYS A 37 8.21 -12.38 4.56
CA CYS A 37 7.93 -12.37 3.13
C CYS A 37 6.53 -12.91 2.81
N GLN A 38 5.86 -13.57 3.76
CA GLN A 38 4.58 -14.28 3.58
C GLN A 38 4.60 -15.25 2.38
N LEU A 39 5.78 -15.77 2.07
CA LEU A 39 5.98 -16.82 1.08
C LEU A 39 5.97 -18.19 1.76
N GLY A 40 5.47 -19.19 1.07
CA GLY A 40 5.68 -20.57 1.46
C GLY A 40 7.15 -20.98 1.26
N ASP A 41 7.56 -22.08 1.88
CA ASP A 41 8.91 -22.63 1.72
C ASP A 41 9.25 -22.91 0.25
N ARG A 42 8.28 -23.43 -0.50
CA ARG A 42 8.42 -23.73 -1.95
C ARG A 42 8.70 -22.51 -2.81
N ASP A 43 8.20 -21.34 -2.41
CA ASP A 43 8.39 -20.08 -3.12
C ASP A 43 9.64 -19.35 -2.61
N LEU A 44 9.86 -19.32 -1.30
CA LEU A 44 10.98 -18.63 -0.69
C LEU A 44 12.33 -19.28 -1.05
N LEU A 45 12.44 -20.62 -1.04
CA LEU A 45 13.72 -21.29 -1.23
C LEU A 45 14.34 -21.04 -2.62
N PRO A 46 13.59 -21.08 -3.75
CA PRO A 46 14.11 -20.65 -5.06
C PRO A 46 14.60 -19.21 -5.10
N VAL A 47 13.83 -18.27 -4.51
CA VAL A 47 14.18 -16.84 -4.44
C VAL A 47 15.45 -16.65 -3.61
N LEU A 48 15.54 -17.30 -2.46
CA LEU A 48 16.71 -17.29 -1.57
C LEU A 48 17.95 -17.84 -2.27
N GLY A 49 17.81 -18.96 -2.99
CA GLY A 49 18.86 -19.55 -3.80
C GLY A 49 19.35 -18.62 -4.94
N ALA A 50 18.44 -17.95 -5.63
CA ALA A 50 18.78 -16.98 -6.65
C ALA A 50 19.53 -15.76 -6.08
N ALA A 51 19.08 -15.24 -4.93
CA ALA A 51 19.73 -14.13 -4.24
C ALA A 51 21.15 -14.47 -3.76
N LEU A 52 21.36 -15.71 -3.27
CA LEU A 52 22.70 -16.20 -2.90
C LEU A 52 23.61 -16.33 -4.13
N ARG A 53 23.13 -16.94 -5.21
CA ARG A 53 23.92 -17.13 -6.46
C ARG A 53 24.30 -15.79 -7.10
N SER A 54 23.44 -14.79 -7.02
CA SER A 54 23.73 -13.44 -7.56
C SER A 54 24.63 -12.60 -6.63
N GLY A 55 24.99 -13.12 -5.45
CA GLY A 55 25.80 -12.38 -4.46
C GLY A 55 25.07 -11.24 -3.75
N ARG A 56 23.75 -11.08 -3.97
CA ARG A 56 22.96 -10.04 -3.32
C ARG A 56 22.80 -10.24 -1.83
N ILE A 57 22.81 -11.51 -1.39
CA ILE A 57 22.79 -11.87 0.00
C ILE A 57 23.93 -12.85 0.31
N GLN A 58 24.28 -12.94 1.57
CA GLN A 58 25.27 -13.88 2.10
C GLN A 58 24.63 -14.75 3.19
N ARG A 59 25.31 -15.84 3.52
CA ARG A 59 24.89 -16.75 4.58
C ARG A 59 26.04 -16.96 5.58
N ALA A 60 25.71 -16.85 6.85
CA ALA A 60 26.60 -17.24 7.95
C ALA A 60 25.83 -18.14 8.92
N GLY A 61 26.22 -19.42 8.98
CA GLY A 61 25.48 -20.42 9.76
C GLY A 61 24.07 -20.61 9.24
N ASP A 62 23.07 -20.36 10.09
CA ASP A 62 21.64 -20.44 9.79
C ASP A 62 21.01 -19.09 9.42
N ARG A 63 21.83 -18.02 9.34
CA ARG A 63 21.35 -16.65 9.06
C ARG A 63 21.75 -16.17 7.67
N TYR A 64 20.82 -15.46 7.05
CA TYR A 64 20.99 -14.79 5.77
C TYR A 64 21.02 -13.28 5.99
N PHE A 65 21.86 -12.55 5.27
CA PHE A 65 22.03 -11.11 5.41
C PHE A 65 22.57 -10.48 4.12
N VAL A 66 22.42 -9.16 3.99
CA VAL A 66 23.02 -8.36 2.92
C VAL A 66 24.42 -7.92 3.39
N ALA A 67 25.42 -8.08 2.53
CA ALA A 67 26.85 -7.88 2.88
C ALA A 67 27.22 -6.44 3.25
N GLU A 68 26.49 -5.48 2.77
CA GLU A 68 26.68 -4.08 3.11
C GLU A 68 25.87 -3.76 4.36
N THR A 69 26.43 -3.02 5.31
CA THR A 69 25.67 -2.42 6.42
C THR A 69 24.96 -1.20 5.86
N PRO A 70 23.71 -1.32 5.44
CA PRO A 70 23.01 -0.20 4.82
C PRO A 70 22.42 0.69 5.89
N GLU A 71 22.22 1.95 5.52
CA GLU A 71 21.24 2.76 6.23
C GLU A 71 19.88 2.03 6.30
N PRO A 72 19.11 2.23 7.38
CA PRO A 72 17.81 1.60 7.52
C PRO A 72 16.93 1.87 6.29
N THR A 73 16.48 0.81 5.63
CA THR A 73 15.59 0.92 4.47
C THR A 73 14.20 1.40 4.88
N PRO A 74 13.37 1.91 3.95
CA PRO A 74 11.99 2.23 4.24
C PRO A 74 11.21 1.08 4.89
N ALA A 75 11.47 -0.17 4.48
CA ALA A 75 10.84 -1.36 5.08
C ALA A 75 11.22 -1.57 6.56
N GLY A 76 12.49 -1.38 6.92
CA GLY A 76 12.95 -1.47 8.31
C GLY A 76 12.38 -0.35 9.18
N ARG A 77 12.25 0.85 8.63
CA ARG A 77 11.59 1.98 9.28
C ARG A 77 10.11 1.73 9.51
N ALA A 78 9.41 1.14 8.54
CA ALA A 78 8.01 0.76 8.70
C ALA A 78 7.81 -0.18 9.88
N THR A 79 8.67 -1.18 10.07
CA THR A 79 8.61 -2.08 11.23
C THR A 79 8.71 -1.33 12.54
N ALA A 80 9.58 -0.32 12.63
CA ALA A 80 9.70 0.52 13.81
C ALA A 80 8.41 1.32 14.07
N LEU A 81 7.76 1.83 13.01
CA LEU A 81 6.52 2.60 13.12
C LEU A 81 5.31 1.80 13.61
N PHE A 82 5.25 0.50 13.28
CA PHE A 82 4.18 -0.40 13.74
C PHE A 82 4.44 -0.97 15.14
N ASN A 83 5.60 -0.71 15.73
CA ASN A 83 5.85 -0.97 17.14
C ASN A 83 5.42 0.26 17.96
N PRO A 84 4.38 0.17 18.80
CA PRO A 84 3.88 1.30 19.57
C PRO A 84 4.92 1.90 20.55
N HIS A 85 6.00 1.17 20.83
CA HIS A 85 7.11 1.60 21.68
C HIS A 85 8.32 2.10 20.89
N ALA A 86 8.30 2.02 19.56
CA ALA A 86 9.41 2.46 18.76
C ALA A 86 9.38 3.99 18.59
N ARG A 87 10.55 4.61 18.73
CA ARG A 87 10.74 6.00 18.34
C ARG A 87 10.90 6.06 16.82
N LEU A 88 10.36 7.10 16.21
CA LEU A 88 10.64 7.40 14.81
C LEU A 88 12.15 7.68 14.66
N ASP A 89 12.75 7.11 13.66
CA ASP A 89 14.13 7.43 13.33
C ASP A 89 14.23 8.83 12.68
N GLU A 90 15.45 9.37 12.62
CA GLU A 90 15.69 10.70 12.10
C GLU A 90 15.21 10.88 10.66
N GLN A 91 15.34 9.86 9.84
CA GLN A 91 14.90 9.91 8.45
C GLN A 91 13.37 9.94 8.32
N THR A 92 12.67 9.17 9.14
CA THR A 92 11.19 9.20 9.17
C THR A 92 10.68 10.56 9.65
N ILE A 93 11.36 11.15 10.64
CA ILE A 93 11.06 12.50 11.12
C ILE A 93 11.31 13.52 10.00
N GLU A 94 12.40 13.38 9.23
CA GLU A 94 12.71 14.28 8.13
C GLU A 94 11.67 14.17 7.00
N TRP A 95 11.24 12.98 6.62
CA TRP A 95 10.17 12.81 5.65
C TRP A 95 8.86 13.45 6.12
N LEU A 96 8.52 13.27 7.40
CA LEU A 96 7.31 13.87 7.96
C LEU A 96 7.40 15.41 7.99
N ARG A 97 8.58 15.96 8.34
CA ARG A 97 8.83 17.40 8.28
C ARG A 97 8.67 17.94 6.87
N ARG A 98 9.28 17.27 5.88
CA ARG A 98 9.20 17.68 4.48
C ARG A 98 7.78 17.57 3.93
N LEU A 99 7.08 16.48 4.25
CA LEU A 99 5.68 16.32 3.87
C LEU A 99 4.80 17.43 4.47
N ARG A 100 5.05 17.84 5.71
CA ARG A 100 4.33 18.96 6.34
C ARG A 100 4.56 20.28 5.63
N GLU A 101 5.77 20.56 5.19
CA GLU A 101 6.08 21.75 4.41
C GLU A 101 5.35 21.77 3.08
N LEU A 102 5.37 20.65 2.36
CA LEU A 102 4.66 20.52 1.08
C LEU A 102 3.14 20.57 1.25
N ALA A 103 2.62 20.04 2.35
CA ALA A 103 1.19 20.06 2.66
C ALA A 103 0.66 21.45 3.05
N ALA A 104 1.51 22.46 3.26
CA ALA A 104 1.06 23.80 3.69
C ALA A 104 0.07 24.46 2.70
N GLY A 105 0.18 24.13 1.40
CA GLY A 105 -0.72 24.61 0.34
C GLY A 105 -1.89 23.68 0.01
N ARG A 106 -2.08 22.59 0.77
CA ARG A 106 -3.10 21.59 0.52
C ARG A 106 -4.50 22.22 0.45
N PRO A 107 -5.31 21.92 -0.59
CA PRO A 107 -6.70 22.35 -0.67
C PRO A 107 -7.51 21.91 0.55
N ARG A 108 -8.55 22.65 0.86
CA ARG A 108 -9.49 22.24 1.91
C ARG A 108 -10.30 21.03 1.46
N GLU A 109 -10.74 20.24 2.42
CA GLU A 109 -11.64 19.10 2.20
C GLU A 109 -12.91 19.55 1.47
N HIS A 110 -13.28 18.79 0.45
CA HIS A 110 -14.48 19.05 -0.33
C HIS A 110 -15.58 18.02 -0.01
N VAL A 111 -16.66 18.49 0.60
CA VAL A 111 -17.74 17.61 1.10
C VAL A 111 -18.41 16.81 -0.03
N GLU A 112 -18.55 17.40 -1.22
CA GLU A 112 -19.17 16.73 -2.38
C GLU A 112 -18.35 15.54 -2.89
N TRP A 113 -17.03 15.55 -2.66
CA TRP A 113 -16.13 14.45 -2.96
C TRP A 113 -15.98 13.47 -1.79
N HIS A 114 -16.70 13.68 -0.68
CA HIS A 114 -16.57 12.88 0.55
C HIS A 114 -15.15 12.84 1.12
N GLN A 115 -14.36 13.88 0.85
CA GLN A 115 -12.98 13.95 1.32
C GLN A 115 -12.94 14.15 2.82
N ARG A 116 -12.02 13.42 3.45
CA ARG A 116 -11.57 13.64 4.81
C ARG A 116 -10.06 13.42 4.86
N HIS A 117 -9.35 14.44 5.32
CA HIS A 117 -7.91 14.34 5.36
C HIS A 117 -7.46 13.41 6.49
N VAL A 118 -6.55 12.51 6.19
CA VAL A 118 -5.81 11.78 7.21
C VAL A 118 -4.69 12.64 7.79
N THR A 119 -4.17 12.26 8.94
CA THR A 119 -2.95 12.88 9.48
C THR A 119 -1.78 12.67 8.52
N LEU A 120 -0.85 13.61 8.48
CA LEU A 120 0.36 13.45 7.64
C LEU A 120 1.19 12.22 8.06
N ARG A 121 1.11 11.84 9.33
CA ARG A 121 1.68 10.59 9.80
C ARG A 121 1.05 9.39 9.11
N SER A 122 -0.26 9.32 9.01
CA SER A 122 -0.96 8.25 8.29
C SER A 122 -0.65 8.25 6.80
N ALA A 123 -0.61 9.43 6.15
CA ALA A 123 -0.19 9.55 4.77
C ALA A 123 1.22 8.98 4.51
N LEU A 124 2.14 9.19 5.46
CA LEU A 124 3.50 8.63 5.41
C LEU A 124 3.54 7.12 5.70
N LEU A 125 2.69 6.63 6.61
CA LEU A 125 2.64 5.21 6.99
C LEU A 125 2.18 4.31 5.84
N ARG A 126 1.33 4.79 4.95
CA ARG A 126 0.78 4.03 3.82
C ARG A 126 1.89 3.50 2.90
N PRO A 127 2.74 4.33 2.27
CA PRO A 127 3.84 3.85 1.43
C PRO A 127 4.93 3.13 2.23
N LEU A 128 5.19 3.48 3.50
CA LEU A 128 6.10 2.72 4.35
C LEU A 128 5.60 1.29 4.58
N TYR A 129 4.28 1.10 4.72
CA TYR A 129 3.72 -0.25 4.82
C TYR A 129 3.89 -1.03 3.51
N MET A 130 3.74 -0.39 2.35
CA MET A 130 4.03 -1.03 1.06
C MET A 130 5.48 -1.49 0.97
N HIS A 131 6.45 -0.68 1.44
CA HIS A 131 7.85 -1.11 1.57
C HIS A 131 8.02 -2.30 2.50
N TYR A 132 7.35 -2.28 3.65
CA TYR A 132 7.36 -3.40 4.59
C TYR A 132 6.83 -4.69 3.96
N ARG A 133 5.84 -4.60 3.07
CA ARG A 133 5.26 -5.73 2.35
C ARG A 133 6.06 -6.19 1.13
N GLY A 134 7.05 -5.41 0.69
CA GLY A 134 7.79 -5.66 -0.54
C GLY A 134 7.06 -5.22 -1.81
N ASP A 135 6.01 -4.42 -1.68
CA ASP A 135 5.19 -3.95 -2.80
C ASP A 135 5.68 -2.61 -3.39
N ALA A 136 6.79 -2.05 -2.89
CA ALA A 136 7.24 -0.72 -3.31
C ALA A 136 8.39 -0.76 -4.33
N VAL A 137 9.38 -1.65 -4.13
CA VAL A 137 10.63 -1.62 -4.89
C VAL A 137 10.41 -2.01 -6.35
N ASP A 138 10.74 -1.10 -7.26
CA ASP A 138 10.61 -1.27 -8.71
C ASP A 138 9.18 -1.62 -9.16
N ARG A 139 8.17 -1.00 -8.53
CA ARG A 139 6.75 -1.20 -8.80
C ARG A 139 6.08 0.06 -9.35
N ASP A 140 5.11 -0.12 -10.24
CA ASP A 140 4.23 0.94 -10.71
C ASP A 140 3.09 1.11 -9.70
N LEU A 141 3.08 2.25 -9.01
CA LEU A 141 2.07 2.58 -8.00
C LEU A 141 1.03 3.53 -8.57
N THR A 142 -0.25 3.22 -8.38
CA THR A 142 -1.36 4.13 -8.74
C THR A 142 -2.21 4.48 -7.52
N PHE A 143 -2.44 5.76 -7.32
CA PHE A 143 -3.41 6.31 -6.38
C PHE A 143 -4.72 6.62 -7.11
N ILE A 144 -5.86 6.14 -6.60
CA ILE A 144 -7.19 6.56 -7.06
C ILE A 144 -7.75 7.52 -6.01
N GLY A 145 -7.68 8.82 -6.31
CA GLY A 145 -7.86 9.88 -5.33
C GLY A 145 -6.66 10.02 -4.40
N ASP A 146 -6.17 11.24 -4.19
CA ASP A 146 -5.03 11.48 -3.29
C ASP A 146 -5.15 12.82 -2.55
N ALA A 147 -6.35 13.18 -2.13
CA ALA A 147 -6.53 14.31 -1.23
C ALA A 147 -5.71 14.17 0.06
N ASP A 148 -5.23 12.97 0.38
CA ASP A 148 -4.41 12.64 1.55
C ASP A 148 -2.91 12.91 1.39
N LEU A 149 -2.45 13.24 0.19
CA LEU A 149 -1.04 13.49 -0.15
C LEU A 149 -0.12 12.27 0.05
N SER A 150 -0.70 11.08 0.00
CA SER A 150 0.06 9.82 0.14
C SER A 150 1.02 9.60 -1.04
N SER A 151 0.70 10.15 -2.23
CA SER A 151 1.61 10.12 -3.39
C SER A 151 2.87 10.95 -3.16
N ILE A 152 2.74 12.10 -2.52
CA ILE A 152 3.90 12.93 -2.13
C ILE A 152 4.75 12.18 -1.11
N ALA A 153 4.13 11.53 -0.13
CA ALA A 153 4.84 10.70 0.84
C ALA A 153 5.58 9.53 0.15
N ALA A 154 4.95 8.85 -0.82
CA ALA A 154 5.56 7.79 -1.60
C ALA A 154 6.77 8.29 -2.40
N PHE A 155 6.66 9.46 -3.03
CA PHE A 155 7.77 10.09 -3.75
C PHE A 155 8.94 10.42 -2.83
N LEU A 156 8.68 11.03 -1.67
CA LEU A 156 9.73 11.38 -0.70
C LEU A 156 10.46 10.16 -0.14
N ILE A 157 9.77 9.04 0.04
CA ILE A 157 10.35 7.78 0.50
C ILE A 157 11.15 7.12 -0.63
N GLY A 158 10.63 7.18 -1.86
CA GLY A 158 11.24 6.60 -3.05
C GLY A 158 11.06 5.08 -3.17
N GLY A 159 11.75 4.49 -4.15
CA GLY A 159 11.76 3.05 -4.40
C GLY A 159 10.74 2.57 -5.44
N PHE A 160 9.70 3.30 -5.72
CA PHE A 160 8.74 3.00 -6.80
C PHE A 160 9.35 3.28 -8.17
N ARG A 161 9.03 2.47 -9.16
CA ARG A 161 9.45 2.69 -10.55
C ARG A 161 8.71 3.87 -11.16
N SER A 162 7.43 3.97 -10.90
CA SER A 162 6.60 5.12 -11.29
C SER A 162 5.46 5.32 -10.29
N ILE A 163 5.02 6.56 -10.17
CA ILE A 163 3.85 6.95 -9.38
C ILE A 163 2.81 7.57 -10.33
N ARG A 164 1.58 7.08 -10.25
CA ARG A 164 0.44 7.67 -10.95
C ARG A 164 -0.61 8.12 -9.96
N VAL A 165 -1.21 9.28 -10.22
CA VAL A 165 -2.35 9.78 -9.45
C VAL A 165 -3.52 10.01 -10.40
N LEU A 166 -4.65 9.42 -10.09
CA LEU A 166 -5.94 9.59 -10.76
C LEU A 166 -6.86 10.35 -9.81
N GLU A 167 -7.08 11.65 -10.06
CA GLU A 167 -7.77 12.55 -9.13
C GLU A 167 -8.94 13.25 -9.81
N ALA A 168 -10.10 13.29 -9.15
CA ALA A 168 -11.30 13.92 -9.67
C ALA A 168 -11.48 15.37 -9.18
N ASP A 169 -10.99 15.69 -7.98
CA ASP A 169 -11.04 17.04 -7.44
C ASP A 169 -9.97 17.91 -8.11
N ARG A 170 -10.44 18.87 -8.86
CA ARG A 170 -9.57 19.75 -9.64
C ARG A 170 -8.63 20.60 -8.78
N ALA A 171 -9.04 21.00 -7.58
CA ALA A 171 -8.18 21.75 -6.68
C ALA A 171 -7.01 20.87 -6.17
N VAL A 172 -7.29 19.61 -5.82
CA VAL A 172 -6.27 18.64 -5.44
C VAL A 172 -5.37 18.31 -6.62
N LEU A 173 -5.96 18.09 -7.80
CA LEU A 173 -5.23 17.83 -9.04
C LEU A 173 -4.19 18.92 -9.35
N GLU A 174 -4.64 20.18 -9.37
CA GLU A 174 -3.79 21.35 -9.64
C GLU A 174 -2.68 21.50 -8.58
N PHE A 175 -3.02 21.30 -7.32
CA PHE A 175 -2.06 21.32 -6.23
C PHE A 175 -0.97 20.23 -6.39
N LEU A 176 -1.35 19.01 -6.71
CA LEU A 176 -0.41 17.89 -6.92
C LEU A 176 0.47 18.14 -8.14
N ILE A 177 -0.10 18.61 -9.26
CA ILE A 177 0.67 18.95 -10.47
C ILE A 177 1.76 19.98 -10.13
N GLN A 178 1.38 21.06 -9.43
CA GLN A 178 2.34 22.10 -9.05
C GLN A 178 3.41 21.55 -8.10
N THR A 179 3.00 20.77 -7.09
CA THR A 179 3.93 20.21 -6.10
C THR A 179 4.96 19.29 -6.76
N PHE A 180 4.54 18.39 -7.64
CA PHE A 180 5.46 17.48 -8.32
C PHE A 180 6.31 18.17 -9.39
N HIS A 181 5.79 19.20 -10.03
CA HIS A 181 6.60 20.08 -10.88
C HIS A 181 7.74 20.75 -10.09
N ASP A 182 7.44 21.31 -8.91
CA ASP A 182 8.43 21.96 -8.05
C ASP A 182 9.45 21.00 -7.43
N LEU A 183 9.13 19.70 -7.44
CA LEU A 183 10.02 18.62 -6.99
C LEU A 183 10.82 17.97 -8.13
N ASP A 184 10.72 18.47 -9.36
CA ASP A 184 11.33 17.87 -10.57
C ASP A 184 11.04 16.35 -10.71
N ALA A 185 9.79 15.94 -10.44
CA ALA A 185 9.36 14.55 -10.34
C ALA A 185 8.96 13.97 -11.71
N ASP A 186 9.93 13.64 -12.56
CA ASP A 186 9.71 13.16 -13.93
C ASP A 186 9.02 11.79 -14.03
N ASP A 187 9.09 10.97 -13.01
CA ASP A 187 8.50 9.62 -12.89
C ASP A 187 7.07 9.62 -12.32
N VAL A 188 6.53 10.82 -11.99
CA VAL A 188 5.14 10.98 -11.53
C VAL A 188 4.23 11.38 -12.69
N ARG A 189 3.08 10.75 -12.78
CA ARG A 189 2.03 11.05 -13.76
C ARG A 189 0.73 11.36 -13.05
N ILE A 190 0.15 12.52 -13.32
CA ILE A 190 -1.10 12.95 -12.72
C ILE A 190 -2.12 13.14 -13.82
N ARG A 191 -3.32 12.60 -13.62
CA ARG A 191 -4.41 12.65 -14.60
C ARG A 191 -5.74 12.93 -13.90
N GLU A 192 -6.52 13.85 -14.48
CA GLU A 192 -7.92 14.06 -14.07
C GLU A 192 -8.74 12.81 -14.41
N PHE A 193 -9.36 12.23 -13.39
CA PHE A 193 -10.16 11.03 -13.55
C PHE A 193 -11.15 10.85 -12.41
N ASP A 194 -12.40 10.62 -12.76
CA ASP A 194 -13.47 10.26 -11.83
C ASP A 194 -13.68 8.74 -11.84
N ALA A 195 -13.43 8.07 -10.73
CA ALA A 195 -13.55 6.62 -10.60
C ALA A 195 -14.96 6.07 -10.90
N ARG A 196 -15.98 6.92 -10.93
CA ARG A 196 -17.34 6.58 -11.37
C ARG A 196 -17.44 6.35 -12.89
N GLN A 197 -16.48 6.84 -13.65
CA GLN A 197 -16.39 6.65 -15.10
C GLN A 197 -15.62 5.37 -15.44
N PRO A 198 -15.82 4.80 -16.65
CA PRO A 198 -15.00 3.71 -17.15
C PRO A 198 -13.50 4.09 -17.16
N LEU A 199 -12.64 3.11 -16.90
CA LEU A 199 -11.20 3.32 -16.98
C LEU A 199 -10.81 3.58 -18.46
N PRO A 200 -9.94 4.56 -18.75
CA PRO A 200 -9.35 4.72 -20.08
C PRO A 200 -8.53 3.50 -20.50
N ASP A 201 -8.60 3.14 -21.80
CA ASP A 201 -8.01 1.91 -22.34
C ASP A 201 -6.50 1.79 -22.08
N ASP A 202 -5.78 2.90 -22.04
CA ASP A 202 -4.34 2.96 -21.79
C ASP A 202 -3.94 2.66 -20.33
N LEU A 203 -4.91 2.52 -19.44
CA LEU A 203 -4.67 2.28 -18.00
C LEU A 203 -4.95 0.84 -17.55
N TYR A 204 -5.54 0.00 -18.40
CA TYR A 204 -5.77 -1.40 -18.04
C TYR A 204 -4.45 -2.15 -17.82
N ASP A 205 -4.39 -2.99 -16.79
CA ASP A 205 -3.23 -3.81 -16.42
C ASP A 205 -1.89 -3.02 -16.40
N SER A 206 -1.95 -1.74 -15.95
CA SER A 206 -0.81 -0.82 -15.99
C SER A 206 -0.12 -0.62 -14.64
N SER A 207 -0.65 -1.21 -13.56
CA SER A 207 -0.15 -0.99 -12.20
C SER A 207 0.20 -2.31 -11.51
N ASP A 208 1.26 -2.29 -10.70
CA ASP A 208 1.60 -3.39 -9.81
C ASP A 208 0.94 -3.21 -8.43
N VAL A 209 0.71 -1.95 -8.04
CA VAL A 209 0.09 -1.59 -6.78
C VAL A 209 -0.93 -0.50 -6.99
N VAL A 210 -2.11 -0.65 -6.41
CA VAL A 210 -3.15 0.38 -6.38
C VAL A 210 -3.54 0.66 -4.94
N ILE A 211 -3.73 1.92 -4.62
CA ILE A 211 -4.26 2.37 -3.33
C ILE A 211 -5.39 3.36 -3.52
N CYS A 212 -6.42 3.23 -2.70
CA CYS A 212 -7.49 4.21 -2.61
C CYS A 212 -8.12 4.22 -1.21
N ASP A 213 -8.75 5.35 -0.88
CA ASP A 213 -9.48 5.55 0.38
C ASP A 213 -10.90 6.03 0.08
N PRO A 214 -11.77 5.19 -0.50
CA PRO A 214 -13.09 5.59 -0.92
C PRO A 214 -14.06 5.68 0.26
N SER A 215 -14.96 6.65 0.19
CA SER A 215 -16.13 6.61 1.07
C SER A 215 -16.94 5.33 0.87
N ARG A 216 -17.65 4.88 1.91
CA ARG A 216 -18.50 3.68 1.89
C ARG A 216 -19.45 3.61 0.67
N ARG A 217 -19.91 4.76 0.16
CA ARG A 217 -20.85 4.78 -0.98
C ARG A 217 -20.17 4.49 -2.31
N LEU A 218 -18.87 4.72 -2.41
CA LEU A 218 -18.10 4.65 -3.64
C LEU A 218 -17.20 3.41 -3.73
N TYR A 219 -17.11 2.59 -2.67
CA TYR A 219 -16.14 1.49 -2.62
C TYR A 219 -16.22 0.56 -3.83
N ARG A 220 -17.43 0.26 -4.34
CA ARG A 220 -17.61 -0.66 -5.47
C ARG A 220 -17.00 -0.15 -6.78
N CYS A 221 -17.16 1.13 -7.08
CA CYS A 221 -16.55 1.69 -8.28
C CYS A 221 -15.02 1.79 -8.16
N PHE A 222 -14.51 2.13 -6.97
CA PHE A 222 -13.07 2.13 -6.73
C PHE A 222 -12.47 0.72 -6.81
N PHE A 223 -13.16 -0.30 -6.30
CA PHE A 223 -12.75 -1.70 -6.46
C PHE A 223 -12.70 -2.12 -7.92
N ALA A 224 -13.73 -1.81 -8.70
CA ALA A 224 -13.73 -2.10 -10.13
C ALA A 224 -12.56 -1.43 -10.85
N ARG A 225 -12.28 -0.15 -10.53
CA ARG A 225 -11.13 0.55 -11.10
C ARG A 225 -9.80 -0.06 -10.67
N ALA A 226 -9.68 -0.46 -9.40
CA ALA A 226 -8.47 -1.15 -8.92
C ALA A 226 -8.25 -2.49 -9.64
N GLU A 227 -9.32 -3.25 -9.87
CA GLU A 227 -9.25 -4.50 -10.63
C GLU A 227 -8.79 -4.28 -12.08
N GLU A 228 -9.33 -3.27 -12.74
CA GLU A 228 -8.98 -2.92 -14.12
C GLU A 228 -7.53 -2.41 -14.24
N LEU A 229 -7.04 -1.64 -13.27
CA LEU A 229 -5.68 -1.09 -13.25
C LEU A 229 -4.60 -2.13 -12.99
N LEU A 230 -4.90 -3.13 -12.15
CA LEU A 230 -3.90 -4.05 -11.63
C LEU A 230 -3.56 -5.16 -12.62
N ARG A 231 -2.26 -5.39 -12.77
CA ARG A 231 -1.74 -6.62 -13.37
C ARG A 231 -2.10 -7.84 -12.53
N PRO A 232 -2.19 -9.04 -13.12
CA PRO A 232 -2.31 -10.28 -12.35
C PRO A 232 -1.24 -10.37 -11.26
N GLY A 233 -1.63 -10.73 -10.03
CA GLY A 233 -0.74 -10.77 -8.88
C GLY A 233 -0.44 -9.40 -8.25
N GLY A 234 -0.99 -8.32 -8.77
CA GLY A 234 -0.85 -6.98 -8.20
C GLY A 234 -1.54 -6.82 -6.84
N ALA A 235 -1.09 -5.86 -6.06
CA ALA A 235 -1.58 -5.59 -4.72
C ALA A 235 -2.52 -4.38 -4.68
N PHE A 236 -3.63 -4.52 -3.96
CA PHE A 236 -4.61 -3.46 -3.74
C PHE A 236 -4.69 -3.10 -2.26
N TYR A 237 -4.53 -1.81 -1.96
CA TYR A 237 -4.62 -1.26 -0.62
C TYR A 237 -5.84 -0.36 -0.50
N THR A 238 -6.62 -0.56 0.55
CA THR A 238 -7.76 0.29 0.88
C THR A 238 -7.99 0.34 2.39
N PHE A 239 -8.98 1.12 2.81
CA PHE A 239 -9.23 1.37 4.23
C PHE A 239 -10.68 1.04 4.59
N VAL A 240 -10.86 0.48 5.79
CA VAL A 240 -12.16 0.15 6.34
C VAL A 240 -12.31 0.83 7.70
N ASN A 241 -13.35 1.62 7.84
CA ASN A 241 -13.70 2.23 9.10
C ASN A 241 -14.68 1.33 9.88
N PRO A 242 -14.25 0.71 10.99
CA PRO A 242 -15.14 -0.15 11.78
C PRO A 242 -16.32 0.60 12.38
N SER A 243 -16.15 1.87 12.72
CA SER A 243 -17.22 2.69 13.32
C SER A 243 -18.32 3.04 12.33
N HIS A 244 -17.96 3.26 11.06
CA HIS A 244 -18.91 3.58 10.00
C HIS A 244 -19.38 2.36 9.20
N SER A 245 -18.74 1.22 9.40
CA SER A 245 -19.07 -0.06 8.77
C SER A 245 -19.30 -1.10 9.84
N PRO A 246 -20.53 -1.21 10.39
CA PRO A 246 -20.86 -2.28 11.33
C PRO A 246 -20.59 -3.65 10.70
N ASP A 247 -20.47 -4.69 11.51
CA ASP A 247 -20.07 -6.05 11.11
C ASP A 247 -20.70 -6.56 9.81
N THR A 248 -22.00 -6.23 9.60
CA THR A 248 -22.69 -6.55 8.35
C THR A 248 -22.09 -5.84 7.14
N GLY A 249 -21.67 -4.58 7.29
CA GLY A 249 -21.03 -3.80 6.21
C GLY A 249 -19.65 -4.34 5.87
N GLN A 250 -18.87 -4.72 6.88
CA GLN A 250 -17.57 -5.35 6.70
C GLN A 250 -17.69 -6.73 6.05
N PHE A 251 -18.68 -7.51 6.46
CA PHE A 251 -18.98 -8.80 5.84
C PHE A 251 -19.30 -8.64 4.34
N LEU A 252 -20.19 -7.69 3.99
CA LEU A 252 -20.54 -7.44 2.59
C LEU A 252 -19.33 -7.01 1.76
N PHE A 253 -18.49 -6.14 2.31
CA PHE A 253 -17.25 -5.70 1.67
C PHE A 253 -16.31 -6.88 1.39
N GLN A 254 -16.03 -7.71 2.40
CA GLN A 254 -15.17 -8.89 2.25
C GLN A 254 -15.76 -9.91 1.27
N ARG A 255 -17.06 -10.18 1.37
CA ARG A 255 -17.77 -11.07 0.45
C ARG A 255 -17.65 -10.59 -1.00
N ASP A 256 -17.90 -9.30 -1.25
CA ASP A 256 -17.85 -8.72 -2.58
C ASP A 256 -16.40 -8.75 -3.13
N ALA A 257 -15.40 -8.52 -2.30
CA ALA A 257 -13.99 -8.63 -2.67
C ALA A 257 -13.62 -10.08 -3.04
N ILE A 258 -14.00 -11.06 -2.22
CA ILE A 258 -13.74 -12.50 -2.50
C ILE A 258 -14.47 -12.92 -3.77
N ALA A 259 -15.75 -12.51 -3.96
CA ALA A 259 -16.52 -12.82 -5.16
C ALA A 259 -15.90 -12.23 -6.44
N ALA A 260 -15.17 -11.13 -6.33
CA ALA A 260 -14.39 -10.52 -7.42
C ALA A 260 -12.98 -11.16 -7.59
N GLY A 261 -12.68 -12.24 -6.87
CA GLY A 261 -11.39 -12.94 -7.00
C GLY A 261 -10.23 -12.32 -6.21
N TRP A 262 -10.51 -11.42 -5.27
CA TRP A 262 -9.50 -10.84 -4.40
C TRP A 262 -9.15 -11.75 -3.22
N VAL A 263 -7.88 -11.84 -2.90
CA VAL A 263 -7.36 -12.54 -1.70
C VAL A 263 -6.97 -11.50 -0.67
N LEU A 264 -7.66 -11.48 0.48
CA LEU A 264 -7.27 -10.65 1.63
C LEU A 264 -6.00 -11.22 2.27
N THR A 265 -4.93 -10.44 2.29
CA THR A 265 -3.63 -10.86 2.84
C THR A 265 -3.27 -10.16 4.12
N ASP A 266 -3.76 -8.93 4.33
CA ASP A 266 -3.46 -8.15 5.52
C ASP A 266 -4.67 -7.34 6.00
N SER A 267 -4.72 -7.19 7.32
CA SER A 267 -5.66 -6.31 8.02
C SER A 267 -4.91 -5.66 9.18
N VAL A 268 -4.59 -4.38 9.05
CA VAL A 268 -3.79 -3.62 10.02
C VAL A 268 -4.66 -2.57 10.68
N PRO A 269 -5.13 -2.81 11.91
CA PRO A 269 -5.99 -1.86 12.60
C PRO A 269 -5.23 -0.57 12.96
N VAL A 270 -5.94 0.54 13.01
CA VAL A 270 -5.43 1.84 13.48
C VAL A 270 -4.23 2.36 12.68
N LEU A 271 -4.03 1.91 11.44
CA LEU A 271 -2.96 2.46 10.61
C LEU A 271 -3.32 3.86 10.12
N ASN A 272 -4.59 4.09 9.84
CA ASN A 272 -5.11 5.34 9.30
C ASN A 272 -5.80 6.15 10.40
N GLU A 273 -5.37 7.38 10.59
CA GLU A 273 -5.95 8.33 11.54
C GLU A 273 -6.48 9.52 10.75
N THR A 274 -7.80 9.69 10.74
CA THR A 274 -8.42 10.85 10.11
C THR A 274 -8.35 12.05 11.05
N ALA A 275 -7.75 13.13 10.56
CA ALA A 275 -7.65 14.38 11.31
C ALA A 275 -9.04 14.98 11.50
N PHE A 276 -9.27 15.52 12.68
CA PHE A 276 -10.48 16.24 13.00
C PHE A 276 -10.31 17.73 12.68
N ARG A 277 -11.27 18.32 11.95
CA ARG A 277 -11.34 19.76 11.77
C ARG A 277 -12.68 20.30 12.26
N ALA A 278 -12.63 21.19 13.23
CA ALA A 278 -13.80 21.78 13.89
C ALA A 278 -14.83 22.41 12.94
N GLY A 279 -14.41 22.87 11.75
CA GLY A 279 -15.30 23.50 10.74
C GLY A 279 -16.14 22.54 9.92
N VAL A 280 -15.97 21.22 10.06
CA VAL A 280 -16.71 20.18 9.30
C VAL A 280 -17.88 19.61 10.11
N LEU A 281 -17.91 19.84 11.43
CA LEU A 281 -19.02 19.44 12.27
C LEU A 281 -20.18 20.42 12.19
N SER A 282 -21.39 19.87 12.31
CA SER A 282 -22.56 20.70 12.62
C SER A 282 -22.36 21.44 13.95
N PRO A 283 -22.99 22.61 14.14
CA PRO A 283 -22.93 23.29 15.44
C PRO A 283 -23.37 22.40 16.64
N GLU A 284 -24.30 21.49 16.41
CA GLU A 284 -24.81 20.53 17.38
C GLU A 284 -23.76 19.48 17.74
N ASP A 285 -22.97 19.00 16.77
CA ASP A 285 -21.87 18.06 17.00
C ASP A 285 -20.71 18.74 17.73
N GLN A 286 -20.46 20.03 17.49
CA GLN A 286 -19.42 20.80 18.18
C GLN A 286 -19.75 21.00 19.68
N GLU A 287 -21.03 21.18 20.03
CA GLU A 287 -21.49 21.25 21.42
C GLU A 287 -21.35 19.91 22.15
N ASN A 288 -21.63 18.81 21.46
CA ASN A 288 -21.60 17.48 22.03
C ASN A 288 -20.18 16.87 22.11
N TYR A 289 -19.24 17.35 21.31
CA TYR A 289 -17.85 16.90 21.26
C TYR A 289 -16.90 18.09 21.42
N PRO A 290 -16.66 18.56 22.66
CA PRO A 290 -15.71 19.64 22.91
C PRO A 290 -14.28 19.16 22.61
N PHE A 291 -13.76 19.54 21.46
CA PHE A 291 -12.37 19.30 21.13
C PHE A 291 -11.48 20.43 21.64
N PRO A 292 -10.25 20.12 22.07
CA PRO A 292 -9.31 21.15 22.47
C PRO A 292 -9.00 22.08 21.29
N ASP A 293 -8.73 23.34 21.57
CA ASP A 293 -8.45 24.40 20.58
C ASP A 293 -7.24 24.11 19.66
N ASN A 294 -6.42 23.12 19.98
CA ASN A 294 -5.32 22.61 19.18
C ASN A 294 -5.77 21.41 18.32
N ALA A 295 -6.75 21.63 17.46
CA ALA A 295 -7.39 20.60 16.65
C ALA A 295 -6.47 19.88 15.63
N ASP A 296 -5.23 20.35 15.42
CA ASP A 296 -4.30 19.72 14.49
C ASP A 296 -3.85 18.32 14.92
N ASP A 297 -4.00 17.98 16.20
CA ASP A 297 -3.67 16.67 16.78
C ASP A 297 -4.92 15.85 17.18
N ALA A 298 -6.12 16.38 17.00
CA ALA A 298 -7.34 15.65 17.33
C ALA A 298 -7.70 14.67 16.22
N ILE A 299 -7.84 13.40 16.58
CA ILE A 299 -8.21 12.31 15.67
C ILE A 299 -9.73 12.14 15.74
N SER A 300 -10.40 12.21 14.59
CA SER A 300 -11.84 11.99 14.48
C SER A 300 -12.19 10.51 14.58
N PHE A 301 -11.50 9.68 13.81
CA PHE A 301 -11.63 8.23 13.81
C PHE A 301 -10.38 7.57 13.24
N THR A 302 -10.30 6.26 13.45
CA THR A 302 -9.24 5.43 12.91
C THR A 302 -9.82 4.41 11.94
N GLU A 303 -8.99 3.98 10.99
CA GLU A 303 -9.36 2.98 10.00
C GLU A 303 -8.34 1.85 9.97
N THR A 304 -8.83 0.71 9.55
CA THR A 304 -8.03 -0.49 9.32
C THR A 304 -7.56 -0.47 7.87
N LEU A 305 -6.26 -0.49 7.64
CA LEU A 305 -5.72 -0.79 6.32
C LEU A 305 -5.99 -2.26 6.00
N VAL A 306 -6.52 -2.51 4.82
CA VAL A 306 -6.65 -3.85 4.26
C VAL A 306 -5.87 -3.94 2.96
N ARG A 307 -5.18 -5.06 2.79
CA ARG A 307 -4.42 -5.38 1.59
C ARG A 307 -5.01 -6.61 0.94
N PHE A 308 -5.27 -6.49 -0.34
CA PHE A 308 -5.69 -7.59 -1.19
C PHE A 308 -4.63 -7.88 -2.25
N VAL A 309 -4.61 -9.09 -2.74
CA VAL A 309 -3.87 -9.47 -3.95
C VAL A 309 -4.87 -9.92 -5.00
N ARG A 310 -4.69 -9.46 -6.23
CA ARG A 310 -5.49 -9.91 -7.36
C ARG A 310 -5.23 -11.40 -7.58
N GLY A 311 -6.26 -12.21 -7.41
CA GLY A 311 -6.18 -13.65 -7.60
C GLY A 311 -5.77 -14.02 -9.03
N PRO A 312 -5.32 -15.25 -9.22
CA PRO A 312 -4.92 -15.76 -10.51
C PRO A 312 -6.11 -15.87 -11.42
N GLY A 313 -6.59 -15.22 -12.26
CA GLY A 313 -7.82 -15.26 -13.06
C GLY A 313 -8.36 -16.68 -13.35
N ALA A 314 -9.53 -16.78 -13.93
CA ALA A 314 -10.30 -18.03 -14.09
C ALA A 314 -9.53 -19.22 -14.68
N ALA A 315 -8.56 -19.00 -15.55
CA ALA A 315 -7.74 -20.07 -16.13
C ALA A 315 -6.83 -20.76 -15.09
N ALA A 316 -6.27 -19.96 -14.17
CA ALA A 316 -5.44 -20.50 -13.10
C ALA A 316 -6.28 -21.12 -11.97
N GLU A 317 -7.50 -20.65 -11.76
CA GLU A 317 -8.44 -21.32 -10.84
C GLU A 317 -8.77 -22.75 -11.30
N GLU A 318 -8.94 -22.96 -12.60
CA GLU A 318 -9.20 -24.29 -13.16
C GLU A 318 -7.98 -25.20 -13.01
N GLU A 319 -6.77 -24.68 -13.19
CA GLU A 319 -5.53 -25.43 -12.96
C GLU A 319 -5.35 -25.77 -11.48
N ILE A 320 -5.62 -24.84 -10.57
CA ILE A 320 -5.59 -25.09 -9.11
C ILE A 320 -6.60 -26.18 -8.73
N ARG A 321 -7.84 -26.12 -9.23
CA ARG A 321 -8.85 -27.13 -8.98
C ARG A 321 -8.42 -28.53 -9.46
N ARG A 322 -7.82 -28.63 -10.64
CA ARG A 322 -7.27 -29.89 -11.15
C ARG A 322 -6.16 -30.43 -10.24
N THR A 323 -5.24 -29.55 -9.84
CA THR A 323 -4.08 -29.94 -8.99
C THR A 323 -4.51 -30.35 -7.57
N VAL A 324 -5.59 -29.80 -7.04
CA VAL A 324 -6.11 -30.20 -5.70
C VAL A 324 -6.84 -31.53 -5.80
N HIS A 325 -7.66 -31.77 -6.84
CA HIS A 325 -8.36 -33.05 -7.02
C HIS A 325 -7.40 -34.22 -7.29
N ASP A 326 -6.34 -33.99 -8.06
CA ASP A 326 -5.32 -35.05 -8.36
C ASP A 326 -4.49 -35.46 -7.12
N ARG A 327 -4.68 -34.85 -5.96
CA ARG A 327 -4.00 -35.19 -4.69
C ARG A 327 -4.89 -35.89 -3.68
N GLU A 328 -6.19 -36.00 -3.93
CA GLU A 328 -7.16 -36.67 -3.08
C GLU A 328 -7.44 -38.12 -3.54
N ASP A 329 -6.93 -38.53 -4.72
CA ASP A 329 -6.91 -39.92 -5.24
C ASP A 329 -5.51 -40.55 -5.03
#